data_b8d6b8fb678feb8514ae0d1b204837b4
#
_entry.id   b8d6b8fb678feb8514ae0d1b204837b4
#
_cell.length_a   1.000
_cell.length_b   1.000
_cell.length_c   1.000
_cell.angle_alpha   90.00
_cell.angle_beta   90.00
_cell.angle_gamma   90.00
#
_symmetry.space_group_name_H-M   'P 1'
#
loop_
_entity.id
_entity.type
_entity.pdbx_description
1 polymer ?
#
loop_
_entity_poly.entity_id
_entity_poly.type
_entity_poly.pdbx_seq_one_letter_code
_entity_poly.pdbx_strand_id
1 'polypeptide(L)'
;MPYDAKDPRASLTPGPAVDKTPTDFAGTDYVKFYEIPPDETSPGVKTWYARGQNLIIAYTEASVDTIFSRSGQPDEYVLLLPDRTMSVDITTGEGVKRVSGYFISIIPPGESSVRVLAKGRLFRLFTVLSVDLAKKCSNAKSYAKPHPNVAPFKPWPTPPSGYRLRTYSLDVPPQEGRFGRIWRCSTMMVNYLDIQNGPRDTAKMSPHAHDDFEQISLAVEGVFVHHIRWPWIPNMNKWRADEHEECASVSVAVIPPPSIHTTGAVGKGANQLVDLFCPPRLDFSQKQGWVLNSDEYPMP
;
A
#
# COMPACT_ATOMS: atom_id res chain seq x y z
N MET A 1 -8.62 11.32 -17.47
CA MET A 1 -9.16 12.16 -16.40
C MET A 1 -8.26 13.37 -16.23
N PRO A 2 -8.78 14.57 -16.08
CA PRO A 2 -7.93 15.75 -15.98
C PRO A 2 -7.42 15.89 -14.55
N TYR A 3 -6.16 15.58 -14.35
CA TYR A 3 -5.42 16.14 -13.22
C TYR A 3 -5.24 17.65 -13.43
N ASP A 4 -5.09 18.41 -12.34
CA ASP A 4 -4.59 19.79 -12.44
C ASP A 4 -3.27 19.78 -13.22
N ALA A 5 -3.05 20.80 -14.08
CA ALA A 5 -1.85 20.87 -14.91
C ALA A 5 -0.53 20.90 -14.11
N LYS A 6 -0.58 21.28 -12.84
CA LYS A 6 0.55 21.27 -11.90
C LYS A 6 0.74 19.93 -11.16
N ASP A 7 -0.24 19.02 -11.25
CA ASP A 7 -0.11 17.67 -10.66
C ASP A 7 0.87 16.87 -11.52
N PRO A 8 1.96 16.31 -10.94
CA PRO A 8 2.94 15.52 -11.68
C PRO A 8 2.32 14.37 -12.47
N ARG A 9 1.17 13.84 -12.02
CA ARG A 9 0.43 12.76 -12.68
C ARG A 9 -0.26 13.20 -13.98
N ALA A 10 -0.44 14.50 -14.22
CA ALA A 10 -1.00 15.01 -15.49
C ALA A 10 -0.16 14.59 -16.70
N SER A 11 1.11 14.28 -16.49
CA SER A 11 2.04 13.82 -17.53
C SER A 11 2.10 12.30 -17.70
N LEU A 12 1.28 11.52 -17.00
CA LEU A 12 1.21 10.06 -17.16
C LEU A 12 0.56 9.72 -18.51
N THR A 13 1.14 8.74 -19.19
CA THR A 13 0.51 8.18 -20.39
C THR A 13 -0.71 7.37 -19.97
N PRO A 14 -1.89 7.56 -20.58
CA PRO A 14 -3.03 6.68 -20.35
C PRO A 14 -2.62 5.22 -20.60
N GLY A 15 -3.03 4.32 -19.70
CA GLY A 15 -2.88 2.88 -19.92
C GLY A 15 -3.66 2.44 -21.18
N PRO A 16 -3.40 1.22 -21.67
CA PRO A 16 -4.16 0.67 -22.78
C PRO A 16 -5.65 0.66 -22.41
N ALA A 17 -6.49 1.17 -23.32
CA ALA A 17 -7.92 1.17 -23.12
C ALA A 17 -8.41 -0.28 -22.92
N VAL A 18 -9.04 -0.54 -21.77
CA VAL A 18 -9.67 -1.84 -21.52
C VAL A 18 -10.99 -1.86 -22.30
N ASP A 19 -11.04 -2.67 -23.33
CA ASP A 19 -12.16 -2.78 -24.29
C ASP A 19 -13.39 -3.48 -23.72
N LYS A 20 -13.55 -3.52 -22.39
CA LYS A 20 -14.67 -4.16 -21.72
C LYS A 20 -15.39 -3.16 -20.83
N THR A 21 -16.60 -2.78 -21.23
CA THR A 21 -17.53 -2.10 -20.31
C THR A 21 -17.76 -3.03 -19.12
N PRO A 22 -17.37 -2.66 -17.91
CA PRO A 22 -17.57 -3.51 -16.75
C PRO A 22 -19.06 -3.72 -16.52
N THR A 23 -19.46 -4.95 -16.22
CA THR A 23 -20.86 -5.30 -15.93
C THR A 23 -21.14 -5.42 -14.45
N ASP A 24 -20.09 -5.47 -13.63
CA ASP A 24 -20.14 -5.54 -12.17
C ASP A 24 -18.85 -4.99 -11.56
N PHE A 25 -18.93 -4.42 -10.35
CA PHE A 25 -17.80 -3.85 -9.64
C PHE A 25 -17.72 -4.34 -8.21
N ALA A 26 -16.51 -4.59 -7.70
CA ALA A 26 -16.30 -4.66 -6.26
C ALA A 26 -16.67 -3.32 -5.61
N GLY A 27 -17.16 -3.33 -4.40
CA GLY A 27 -17.23 -2.13 -3.56
C GLY A 27 -15.86 -1.77 -3.00
N THR A 28 -15.70 -0.53 -2.60
CA THR A 28 -14.59 -0.13 -1.75
C THR A 28 -14.67 -0.88 -0.42
N ASP A 29 -13.53 -1.33 0.10
CA ASP A 29 -13.45 -2.02 1.38
C ASP A 29 -12.66 -1.13 2.35
N TYR A 30 -13.29 -0.76 3.46
CA TYR A 30 -12.69 0.10 4.47
C TYR A 30 -12.42 -0.72 5.74
N VAL A 31 -11.14 -0.87 6.10
CA VAL A 31 -10.75 -1.54 7.35
C VAL A 31 -10.16 -0.50 8.29
N LYS A 32 -10.94 -0.12 9.29
CA LYS A 32 -10.58 0.85 10.33
C LYS A 32 -10.09 0.07 11.55
N PHE A 33 -8.78 -0.07 11.69
CA PHE A 33 -8.20 -0.90 12.75
C PHE A 33 -8.54 -0.42 14.16
N TYR A 34 -8.84 0.85 14.31
CA TYR A 34 -9.29 1.43 15.60
C TYR A 34 -10.75 1.10 15.97
N GLU A 35 -11.55 0.57 15.03
CA GLU A 35 -12.95 0.15 15.27
C GLU A 35 -13.09 -1.36 15.51
N ILE A 36 -12.03 -2.13 15.26
CA ILE A 36 -12.07 -3.59 15.38
C ILE A 36 -11.00 -4.09 16.36
N PRO A 37 -11.26 -5.20 17.07
CA PRO A 37 -10.23 -5.82 17.89
C PRO A 37 -9.06 -6.32 17.02
N PRO A 38 -7.84 -6.44 17.58
CA PRO A 38 -6.75 -7.04 16.87
C PRO A 38 -7.03 -8.52 16.56
N ASP A 39 -6.61 -8.98 15.38
CA ASP A 39 -6.74 -10.38 14.94
C ASP A 39 -5.81 -11.32 15.74
N GLU A 40 -4.67 -10.77 16.21
CA GLU A 40 -3.73 -11.49 17.06
C GLU A 40 -3.25 -10.61 18.20
N THR A 41 -3.16 -11.20 19.42
CA THR A 41 -2.63 -10.54 20.62
C THR A 41 -1.66 -11.43 21.35
N SER A 42 -0.58 -10.84 21.85
CA SER A 42 0.32 -11.42 22.84
C SER A 42 0.83 -10.31 23.78
N PRO A 43 1.52 -10.62 24.88
CA PRO A 43 1.97 -9.57 25.80
C PRO A 43 2.75 -8.46 25.08
N GLY A 44 2.20 -7.23 25.10
CA GLY A 44 2.80 -6.06 24.45
C GLY A 44 2.74 -6.04 22.92
N VAL A 45 1.96 -6.92 22.29
CA VAL A 45 1.83 -7.00 20.84
C VAL A 45 0.37 -7.12 20.42
N LYS A 46 -0.03 -6.30 19.46
CA LYS A 46 -1.34 -6.37 18.82
C LYS A 46 -1.14 -6.31 17.31
N THR A 47 -1.74 -7.24 16.58
CA THR A 47 -1.66 -7.27 15.11
C THR A 47 -3.05 -7.33 14.51
N TRP A 48 -3.24 -6.52 13.48
CA TRP A 48 -4.43 -6.50 12.61
C TRP A 48 -4.01 -6.85 11.20
N TYR A 49 -4.90 -7.54 10.50
CA TYR A 49 -4.69 -7.93 9.10
C TYR A 49 -5.83 -7.41 8.22
N ALA A 50 -5.45 -6.81 7.11
CA ALA A 50 -6.37 -6.42 6.04
C ALA A 50 -5.79 -6.84 4.69
N ARG A 51 -6.64 -6.97 3.67
CA ARG A 51 -6.18 -7.31 2.34
C ARG A 51 -6.98 -6.61 1.24
N GLY A 52 -6.37 -6.43 0.09
CA GLY A 52 -7.01 -6.36 -1.20
C GLY A 52 -6.98 -7.72 -1.90
N GLN A 53 -7.25 -7.72 -3.20
CA GLN A 53 -7.20 -8.96 -3.98
C GLN A 53 -5.78 -9.54 -4.01
N ASN A 54 -4.76 -8.70 -4.19
CA ASN A 54 -3.38 -9.13 -4.42
C ASN A 54 -2.42 -8.84 -3.27
N LEU A 55 -2.78 -7.95 -2.34
CA LEU A 55 -1.89 -7.46 -1.28
C LEU A 55 -2.51 -7.67 0.11
N ILE A 56 -1.67 -7.99 1.07
CA ILE A 56 -2.01 -8.15 2.50
C ILE A 56 -1.22 -7.12 3.30
N ILE A 57 -1.88 -6.46 4.22
CA ILE A 57 -1.30 -5.54 5.20
C ILE A 57 -1.42 -6.17 6.59
N ALA A 58 -0.28 -6.33 7.27
CA ALA A 58 -0.23 -6.67 8.69
C ALA A 58 0.26 -5.43 9.44
N TYR A 59 -0.65 -4.71 10.07
CA TYR A 59 -0.34 -3.63 11.01
C TYR A 59 -0.07 -4.21 12.39
N THR A 60 1.00 -3.78 13.04
CA THR A 60 1.36 -4.25 14.38
C THR A 60 1.84 -3.12 15.27
N GLU A 61 1.31 -3.07 16.48
CA GLU A 61 1.89 -2.36 17.63
C GLU A 61 2.75 -3.37 18.40
N ALA A 62 4.05 -3.13 18.49
CA ALA A 62 5.00 -4.10 19.02
C ALA A 62 5.85 -3.54 20.16
N SER A 63 6.04 -4.37 21.19
CA SER A 63 7.01 -4.12 22.27
C SER A 63 8.39 -4.68 21.93
N VAL A 64 9.37 -4.28 22.73
CA VAL A 64 10.76 -4.76 22.64
C VAL A 64 10.79 -6.30 22.78
N ASP A 65 11.76 -6.92 22.11
CA ASP A 65 12.01 -8.36 22.04
C ASP A 65 10.94 -9.20 21.30
N THR A 66 9.91 -8.54 20.73
CA THR A 66 8.99 -9.24 19.83
C THR A 66 9.73 -9.71 18.58
N ILE A 67 9.48 -10.95 18.16
CA ILE A 67 10.07 -11.56 16.96
C ILE A 67 8.95 -11.98 16.01
N PHE A 68 9.04 -11.51 14.77
CA PHE A 68 8.16 -11.92 13.68
C PHE A 68 8.98 -12.77 12.71
N SER A 69 8.70 -14.05 12.61
CA SER A 69 9.40 -14.98 11.73
C SER A 69 8.57 -15.34 10.50
N ARG A 70 9.25 -15.52 9.39
CA ARG A 70 8.71 -16.13 8.16
C ARG A 70 9.57 -17.31 7.78
N SER A 71 8.92 -18.45 7.52
CA SER A 71 9.54 -19.66 7.02
C SER A 71 8.93 -19.99 5.66
N GLY A 72 9.77 -20.24 4.67
CA GLY A 72 9.32 -20.55 3.32
C GLY A 72 8.50 -19.41 2.68
N GLN A 73 8.83 -18.16 2.97
CA GLN A 73 8.15 -17.01 2.36
C GLN A 73 8.26 -17.10 0.83
N PRO A 74 7.11 -17.11 0.08
CA PRO A 74 7.14 -17.42 -1.35
C PRO A 74 7.79 -16.34 -2.22
N ASP A 75 7.74 -15.09 -1.78
CA ASP A 75 8.17 -13.92 -2.54
C ASP A 75 8.68 -12.80 -1.64
N GLU A 76 9.17 -11.70 -2.24
CA GLU A 76 9.57 -10.51 -1.49
C GLU A 76 8.38 -9.92 -0.73
N TYR A 77 8.63 -9.47 0.50
CA TYR A 77 7.69 -8.67 1.27
C TYR A 77 8.34 -7.39 1.79
N VAL A 78 7.52 -6.43 2.14
CA VAL A 78 7.99 -5.12 2.59
C VAL A 78 7.74 -4.95 4.08
N LEU A 79 8.74 -4.43 4.79
CA LEU A 79 8.63 -3.92 6.15
C LEU A 79 8.72 -2.40 6.12
N LEU A 80 7.68 -1.72 6.61
CA LEU A 80 7.61 -0.27 6.73
C LEU A 80 7.62 0.11 8.22
N LEU A 81 8.60 0.93 8.63
CA LEU A 81 8.77 1.46 9.98
C LEU A 81 8.52 2.98 9.96
N PRO A 82 7.28 3.46 10.20
CA PRO A 82 6.96 4.88 10.13
C PRO A 82 7.44 5.67 11.34
N ASP A 83 7.57 5.04 12.48
CA ASP A 83 7.93 5.70 13.73
C ASP A 83 9.45 5.87 13.86
N ARG A 84 9.94 7.09 13.95
CA ARG A 84 11.39 7.40 14.01
C ARG A 84 12.12 6.79 15.20
N THR A 85 11.40 6.56 16.29
CA THR A 85 11.95 5.98 17.53
C THR A 85 12.04 4.48 17.53
N MET A 86 11.40 3.81 16.57
CA MET A 86 11.44 2.36 16.44
C MET A 86 12.79 1.87 15.91
N SER A 87 13.19 0.66 16.28
CA SER A 87 14.33 -0.03 15.65
C SER A 87 14.13 -1.52 15.69
N VAL A 88 14.69 -2.20 14.70
CA VAL A 88 14.59 -3.65 14.54
C VAL A 88 15.91 -4.26 14.07
N ASP A 89 16.14 -5.53 14.39
CA ASP A 89 17.12 -6.37 13.70
C ASP A 89 16.37 -7.26 12.70
N ILE A 90 16.75 -7.20 11.44
CA ILE A 90 16.23 -8.06 10.37
C ILE A 90 17.28 -9.15 10.11
N THR A 91 16.89 -10.41 10.28
CA THR A 91 17.72 -11.57 9.98
C THR A 91 17.24 -12.23 8.70
N THR A 92 18.16 -12.50 7.80
CA THR A 92 17.94 -13.28 6.56
C THR A 92 19.09 -14.26 6.38
N GLY A 93 19.13 -15.02 5.29
CA GLY A 93 20.27 -15.87 4.95
C GLY A 93 21.61 -15.12 4.81
N GLU A 94 21.58 -13.80 4.63
CA GLU A 94 22.76 -12.92 4.52
C GLU A 94 23.29 -12.45 5.89
N GLY A 95 22.60 -12.80 6.99
CA GLY A 95 22.96 -12.37 8.35
C GLY A 95 21.95 -11.40 8.96
N VAL A 96 22.41 -10.62 9.94
CA VAL A 96 21.59 -9.67 10.70
C VAL A 96 21.91 -8.24 10.28
N LYS A 97 20.87 -7.48 9.96
CA LYS A 97 20.97 -6.04 9.68
C LYS A 97 20.09 -5.24 10.63
N ARG A 98 20.70 -4.31 11.37
CA ARG A 98 19.95 -3.35 12.19
C ARG A 98 19.38 -2.24 11.33
N VAL A 99 18.10 -1.94 11.54
CA VAL A 99 17.37 -0.87 10.84
C VAL A 99 16.68 0.00 11.89
N SER A 100 16.95 1.31 11.81
CA SER A 100 16.26 2.31 12.61
C SER A 100 14.87 2.61 12.04
N GLY A 101 14.04 3.31 12.79
CA GLY A 101 12.74 3.79 12.32
C GLY A 101 12.85 4.80 11.19
N TYR A 102 11.70 5.06 10.54
CA TYR A 102 11.56 5.87 9.34
C TYR A 102 12.30 5.27 8.14
N PHE A 103 12.12 3.95 7.99
CA PHE A 103 12.72 3.16 6.91
C PHE A 103 11.69 2.23 6.25
N ILE A 104 11.95 1.92 5.00
CA ILE A 104 11.32 0.83 4.26
C ILE A 104 12.39 -0.23 3.96
N SER A 105 12.05 -1.50 4.18
CA SER A 105 12.94 -2.63 3.90
C SER A 105 12.23 -3.62 3.01
N ILE A 106 12.89 -4.09 1.98
CA ILE A 106 12.43 -5.18 1.10
C ILE A 106 13.16 -6.43 1.55
N ILE A 107 12.40 -7.39 2.02
CA ILE A 107 12.92 -8.63 2.60
C ILE A 107 12.76 -9.75 1.58
N PRO A 108 13.83 -10.53 1.29
CA PRO A 108 13.83 -11.56 0.27
C PRO A 108 12.91 -12.73 0.62
N PRO A 109 12.51 -13.57 -0.36
CA PRO A 109 11.82 -14.82 -0.10
C PRO A 109 12.67 -15.79 0.74
N GLY A 110 12.01 -16.79 1.33
CA GLY A 110 12.65 -17.82 2.17
C GLY A 110 12.54 -17.52 3.66
N GLU A 111 13.64 -17.76 4.39
CA GLU A 111 13.69 -17.62 5.85
C GLU A 111 14.05 -16.18 6.24
N SER A 112 13.28 -15.62 7.16
CA SER A 112 13.59 -14.31 7.73
C SER A 112 12.99 -14.13 9.12
N SER A 113 13.56 -13.21 9.91
CA SER A 113 12.94 -12.74 11.14
C SER A 113 13.18 -11.25 11.35
N VAL A 114 12.22 -10.60 12.03
CA VAL A 114 12.26 -9.20 12.44
C VAL A 114 12.14 -9.17 13.96
N ARG A 115 13.22 -8.80 14.65
CA ARG A 115 13.23 -8.61 16.11
C ARG A 115 13.12 -7.14 16.45
N VAL A 116 12.15 -6.77 17.27
CA VAL A 116 11.93 -5.39 17.72
C VAL A 116 12.92 -5.03 18.83
N LEU A 117 13.67 -3.94 18.64
CA LEU A 117 14.64 -3.43 19.60
C LEU A 117 14.13 -2.20 20.37
N ALA A 118 13.26 -1.42 19.75
CA ALA A 118 12.54 -0.32 20.37
C ALA A 118 11.07 -0.37 19.96
N LYS A 119 10.16 -0.20 20.93
CA LYS A 119 8.70 -0.29 20.69
C LYS A 119 8.23 0.72 19.64
N GLY A 120 7.20 0.37 18.91
CA GLY A 120 6.58 1.23 17.91
C GLY A 120 5.60 0.48 17.03
N ARG A 121 5.18 1.17 15.97
CA ARG A 121 4.29 0.64 14.94
C ARG A 121 5.11 0.16 13.75
N LEU A 122 4.71 -0.98 13.20
CA LEU A 122 5.28 -1.51 11.97
C LEU A 122 4.19 -2.06 11.05
N PHE A 123 4.45 -1.99 9.76
CA PHE A 123 3.62 -2.61 8.74
C PHE A 123 4.45 -3.64 7.99
N ARG A 124 3.90 -4.83 7.83
CA ARG A 124 4.45 -5.87 6.96
C ARG A 124 3.47 -6.08 5.82
N LEU A 125 3.95 -5.88 4.60
CA LEU A 125 3.15 -5.93 3.38
C LEU A 125 3.54 -7.18 2.60
N PHE A 126 2.57 -8.05 2.35
CA PHE A 126 2.77 -9.33 1.69
C PHE A 126 1.88 -9.43 0.45
N THR A 127 2.20 -10.33 -0.46
CA THR A 127 1.25 -10.72 -1.48
C THR A 127 0.29 -11.79 -0.98
N VAL A 128 -0.78 -12.02 -1.73
CA VAL A 128 -1.75 -13.10 -1.43
C VAL A 128 -1.16 -14.51 -1.55
N LEU A 129 0.08 -14.65 -2.05
CA LEU A 129 0.80 -15.93 -2.01
C LEU A 129 1.14 -16.36 -0.57
N SER A 130 1.15 -15.42 0.39
CA SER A 130 1.19 -15.70 1.83
C SER A 130 -0.18 -16.16 2.33
N VAL A 131 -0.60 -17.36 1.90
CA VAL A 131 -1.96 -17.90 2.10
C VAL A 131 -2.34 -18.01 3.59
N ASP A 132 -1.37 -18.26 4.45
CA ASP A 132 -1.53 -18.30 5.89
C ASP A 132 -1.99 -16.95 6.45
N LEU A 133 -1.46 -15.84 5.92
CA LEU A 133 -1.84 -14.48 6.34
C LEU A 133 -3.14 -14.03 5.68
N ALA A 134 -3.36 -14.40 4.42
CA ALA A 134 -4.59 -14.06 3.71
C ALA A 134 -5.86 -14.52 4.43
N LYS A 135 -5.79 -15.66 5.13
CA LYS A 135 -6.89 -16.22 5.92
C LYS A 135 -7.17 -15.48 7.22
N LYS A 136 -6.19 -14.74 7.74
CA LYS A 136 -6.29 -13.99 9.01
C LYS A 136 -6.93 -12.61 8.83
N CYS A 137 -6.99 -12.11 7.59
CA CYS A 137 -7.52 -10.77 7.33
C CYS A 137 -8.98 -10.65 7.74
N SER A 138 -9.30 -9.61 8.51
CA SER A 138 -10.66 -9.32 8.98
C SER A 138 -11.67 -9.22 7.83
N ASN A 139 -11.20 -8.75 6.65
CA ASN A 139 -11.98 -8.62 5.43
C ASN A 139 -11.76 -9.76 4.41
N ALA A 140 -11.23 -10.92 4.83
CA ALA A 140 -10.93 -12.04 3.90
C ALA A 140 -12.13 -12.50 3.08
N LYS A 141 -13.35 -12.38 3.62
CA LYS A 141 -14.60 -12.80 2.95
C LYS A 141 -14.89 -11.98 1.69
N SER A 142 -14.51 -10.69 1.66
CA SER A 142 -14.68 -9.80 0.49
C SER A 142 -13.91 -10.31 -0.73
N TYR A 143 -12.85 -11.09 -0.51
CA TYR A 143 -11.95 -11.62 -1.54
C TYR A 143 -12.03 -13.15 -1.70
N ALA A 144 -13.14 -13.77 -1.27
CA ALA A 144 -13.36 -15.20 -1.46
C ALA A 144 -13.47 -15.60 -2.94
N LYS A 145 -13.85 -14.66 -3.78
CA LYS A 145 -13.84 -14.79 -5.24
C LYS A 145 -13.03 -13.63 -5.83
N PRO A 146 -12.15 -13.92 -6.80
CA PRO A 146 -11.42 -12.87 -7.49
C PRO A 146 -12.38 -11.91 -8.19
N HIS A 147 -12.06 -10.63 -8.14
CA HIS A 147 -12.82 -9.60 -8.84
C HIS A 147 -12.37 -9.53 -10.31
N PRO A 148 -13.30 -9.58 -11.28
CA PRO A 148 -12.94 -9.66 -12.70
C PRO A 148 -12.20 -8.41 -13.22
N ASN A 149 -12.40 -7.26 -12.56
CA ASN A 149 -11.77 -6.00 -12.96
C ASN A 149 -10.38 -5.77 -12.36
N VAL A 150 -9.95 -6.64 -11.43
CA VAL A 150 -8.62 -6.57 -10.84
C VAL A 150 -7.75 -7.63 -11.47
N ALA A 151 -6.66 -7.22 -12.12
CA ALA A 151 -5.73 -8.15 -12.73
C ALA A 151 -5.17 -9.12 -11.67
N PRO A 152 -5.06 -10.43 -11.98
CA PRO A 152 -4.42 -11.39 -11.09
C PRO A 152 -2.99 -10.97 -10.77
N PHE A 153 -2.54 -11.29 -9.56
CA PHE A 153 -1.15 -11.04 -9.16
C PHE A 153 -0.18 -11.74 -10.13
N LYS A 154 0.77 -10.96 -10.64
CA LYS A 154 1.88 -11.44 -11.44
C LYS A 154 3.15 -10.70 -11.01
N PRO A 155 4.18 -11.41 -10.52
CA PRO A 155 5.42 -10.76 -10.11
C PRO A 155 6.13 -10.15 -11.31
N TRP A 156 6.84 -9.06 -11.05
CA TRP A 156 7.76 -8.46 -12.01
C TRP A 156 9.09 -9.26 -12.06
N PRO A 157 9.97 -8.97 -13.03
CA PRO A 157 11.21 -9.72 -13.16
C PRO A 157 12.07 -9.71 -11.90
N THR A 158 12.80 -10.79 -11.68
CA THR A 158 13.78 -10.90 -10.59
C THR A 158 14.83 -9.79 -10.69
N PRO A 159 15.22 -9.17 -9.55
CA PRO A 159 16.28 -8.17 -9.56
C PRO A 159 17.59 -8.76 -10.11
N PRO A 160 18.35 -8.01 -10.94
CA PRO A 160 19.58 -8.49 -11.56
C PRO A 160 20.64 -8.99 -10.57
N SER A 161 20.70 -8.36 -9.38
CA SER A 161 21.59 -8.76 -8.29
C SER A 161 21.01 -9.86 -7.38
N GLY A 162 19.90 -10.52 -7.80
CA GLY A 162 19.18 -11.50 -7.01
C GLY A 162 18.35 -10.89 -5.87
N TYR A 163 17.61 -11.77 -5.20
CA TYR A 163 16.86 -11.41 -4.01
C TYR A 163 17.81 -11.25 -2.82
N ARG A 164 17.78 -10.08 -2.21
CA ARG A 164 18.57 -9.76 -1.01
C ARG A 164 17.85 -8.73 -0.16
N LEU A 165 18.28 -8.58 1.09
CA LEU A 165 17.75 -7.54 1.97
C LEU A 165 18.17 -6.15 1.48
N ARG A 166 17.18 -5.31 1.15
CA ARG A 166 17.37 -3.89 0.79
C ARG A 166 16.65 -3.01 1.78
N THR A 167 17.28 -1.91 2.15
CA THR A 167 16.72 -0.96 3.12
C THR A 167 16.93 0.46 2.62
N TYR A 168 15.87 1.28 2.71
CA TYR A 168 15.90 2.67 2.26
C TYR A 168 15.32 3.59 3.33
N SER A 169 15.91 4.76 3.48
CA SER A 169 15.37 5.79 4.35
C SER A 169 14.12 6.41 3.73
N LEU A 170 13.08 6.62 4.55
CA LEU A 170 11.91 7.42 4.17
C LEU A 170 12.23 8.92 4.19
N ASP A 171 13.38 9.31 4.73
CA ASP A 171 13.83 10.70 4.87
C ASP A 171 14.44 11.20 3.55
N VAL A 172 13.64 11.15 2.50
CA VAL A 172 13.97 11.66 1.18
C VAL A 172 13.22 12.96 0.98
N PRO A 173 13.90 14.07 0.69
CA PRO A 173 13.24 15.38 0.51
C PRO A 173 12.29 15.33 -0.69
N PRO A 174 11.19 16.11 -0.66
CA PRO A 174 10.34 16.32 -1.82
C PRO A 174 11.16 16.83 -3.01
N GLN A 175 10.75 16.45 -4.22
CA GLN A 175 11.37 16.90 -5.46
C GLN A 175 10.28 17.37 -6.41
N GLU A 176 10.48 18.52 -7.02
CA GLU A 176 9.57 19.05 -8.04
C GLU A 176 9.38 18.04 -9.19
N GLY A 177 8.14 17.84 -9.60
CA GLY A 177 7.77 16.89 -10.65
C GLY A 177 7.74 15.43 -10.22
N ARG A 178 8.11 15.08 -8.96
CA ARG A 178 7.94 13.75 -8.41
C ARG A 178 6.68 13.65 -7.56
N PHE A 179 5.92 12.58 -7.75
CA PHE A 179 4.72 12.31 -6.96
C PHE A 179 5.06 11.40 -5.77
N GLY A 180 5.30 12.00 -4.60
CA GLY A 180 5.63 11.26 -3.37
C GLY A 180 7.04 10.65 -3.36
N ARG A 181 7.21 9.59 -2.61
CA ARG A 181 8.46 8.83 -2.46
C ARG A 181 8.16 7.37 -2.75
N ILE A 182 8.59 6.90 -3.92
CA ILE A 182 8.19 5.62 -4.46
C ILE A 182 9.35 4.64 -4.40
N TRP A 183 9.10 3.47 -3.82
CA TRP A 183 9.95 2.28 -3.92
C TRP A 183 9.14 1.14 -4.48
N ARG A 184 9.79 0.25 -5.20
CA ARG A 184 9.17 -0.99 -5.67
C ARG A 184 10.09 -2.18 -5.42
N CYS A 185 9.49 -3.36 -5.40
CA CYS A 185 10.17 -4.63 -5.50
C CYS A 185 9.55 -5.46 -6.64
N SER A 186 9.88 -6.72 -6.75
CA SER A 186 9.28 -7.59 -7.78
C SER A 186 7.80 -7.85 -7.57
N THR A 187 7.25 -7.56 -6.39
CA THR A 187 5.88 -7.91 -6.01
C THR A 187 4.95 -6.72 -5.85
N MET A 188 5.46 -5.59 -5.38
CA MET A 188 4.62 -4.44 -5.05
C MET A 188 5.37 -3.11 -5.16
N MET A 189 4.58 -2.04 -5.16
CA MET A 189 5.05 -0.66 -5.11
C MET A 189 4.47 0.02 -3.88
N VAL A 190 5.30 0.78 -3.19
CA VAL A 190 4.94 1.61 -2.04
C VAL A 190 5.21 3.06 -2.38
N ASN A 191 4.19 3.88 -2.38
CA ASN A 191 4.30 5.33 -2.51
C ASN A 191 4.02 5.98 -1.16
N TYR A 192 5.07 6.35 -0.45
CA TYR A 192 5.00 7.10 0.79
C TYR A 192 4.82 8.58 0.45
N LEU A 193 3.57 9.08 0.48
CA LEU A 193 3.25 10.44 0.08
C LEU A 193 3.94 11.46 0.98
N ASP A 194 4.07 12.68 0.49
CA ASP A 194 4.60 13.76 1.31
C ASP A 194 3.60 14.10 2.41
N ILE A 195 4.12 14.34 3.62
CA ILE A 195 3.30 14.66 4.77
C ILE A 195 2.53 15.97 4.52
N GLN A 196 1.24 15.93 4.80
CA GLN A 196 0.37 17.09 4.67
C GLN A 196 0.03 17.63 6.06
N ASN A 197 0.47 18.83 6.34
CA ASN A 197 0.14 19.52 7.59
C ASN A 197 -1.18 20.30 7.42
N GLY A 198 -2.19 19.86 8.16
CA GLY A 198 -3.55 20.40 8.07
C GLY A 198 -4.38 19.83 6.92
N PRO A 199 -5.62 20.35 6.76
CA PRO A 199 -6.54 19.88 5.74
C PRO A 199 -6.07 20.19 4.31
N ARG A 200 -6.45 19.32 3.36
CA ARG A 200 -6.24 19.54 1.95
C ARG A 200 -7.11 20.69 1.44
N ASP A 201 -6.55 21.51 0.54
CA ASP A 201 -7.31 22.50 -0.21
C ASP A 201 -8.37 21.81 -1.09
N THR A 202 -9.63 22.00 -0.74
CA THR A 202 -10.77 21.38 -1.44
C THR A 202 -10.96 21.88 -2.86
N ALA A 203 -10.37 23.01 -3.23
CA ALA A 203 -10.34 23.51 -4.60
C ALA A 203 -9.29 22.83 -5.49
N LYS A 204 -8.45 21.95 -4.91
CA LYS A 204 -7.34 21.25 -5.58
C LYS A 204 -7.39 19.74 -5.38
N MET A 205 -8.57 19.16 -5.43
CA MET A 205 -8.72 17.72 -5.43
C MET A 205 -8.27 17.13 -6.77
N SER A 206 -7.89 15.85 -6.77
CA SER A 206 -7.34 15.18 -7.95
C SER A 206 -8.09 13.87 -8.26
N PRO A 207 -9.37 13.96 -8.67
CA PRO A 207 -10.15 12.76 -8.98
C PRO A 207 -9.57 12.02 -10.19
N HIS A 208 -9.39 10.72 -10.05
CA HIS A 208 -8.83 9.85 -11.08
C HIS A 208 -9.39 8.42 -10.94
N ALA A 209 -9.16 7.59 -11.93
CA ALA A 209 -9.53 6.19 -11.95
C ALA A 209 -8.36 5.33 -12.43
N HIS A 210 -8.43 4.05 -12.11
CA HIS A 210 -7.55 3.01 -12.62
C HIS A 210 -8.38 1.98 -13.37
N ASP A 211 -7.80 1.32 -14.36
CA ASP A 211 -8.57 0.43 -15.23
C ASP A 211 -8.43 -1.05 -14.82
N ASP A 212 -7.32 -1.48 -14.23
CA ASP A 212 -6.99 -2.89 -14.04
C ASP A 212 -6.33 -3.25 -12.69
N PHE A 213 -6.08 -2.29 -11.80
CA PHE A 213 -5.46 -2.55 -10.50
C PHE A 213 -6.19 -1.86 -9.35
N GLU A 214 -6.13 -2.49 -8.18
CA GLU A 214 -6.57 -1.87 -6.93
C GLU A 214 -5.53 -0.87 -6.43
N GLN A 215 -5.99 0.26 -5.93
CA GLN A 215 -5.20 1.11 -5.06
C GLN A 215 -5.54 0.78 -3.61
N ILE A 216 -4.54 0.58 -2.79
CA ILE A 216 -4.72 0.50 -1.35
C ILE A 216 -4.14 1.76 -0.73
N SER A 217 -5.00 2.56 -0.10
CA SER A 217 -4.61 3.75 0.63
C SER A 217 -4.55 3.45 2.12
N LEU A 218 -3.33 3.47 2.67
CA LEU A 218 -3.03 3.22 4.09
C LEU A 218 -2.85 4.55 4.81
N ALA A 219 -3.77 4.89 5.71
CA ALA A 219 -3.65 6.05 6.60
C ALA A 219 -2.75 5.68 7.79
N VAL A 220 -1.51 6.17 7.77
CA VAL A 220 -0.53 5.94 8.84
C VAL A 220 -0.68 6.94 9.97
N GLU A 221 -1.03 8.19 9.65
CA GLU A 221 -1.26 9.25 10.62
C GLU A 221 -2.28 10.25 10.08
N GLY A 222 -3.08 10.84 10.98
CA GLY A 222 -4.08 11.86 10.66
C GLY A 222 -5.46 11.30 10.32
N VAL A 223 -6.23 12.09 9.60
CA VAL A 223 -7.61 11.77 9.22
C VAL A 223 -7.83 12.13 7.76
N PHE A 224 -8.45 11.23 7.02
CA PHE A 224 -8.72 11.38 5.60
C PHE A 224 -10.19 11.11 5.29
N VAL A 225 -10.68 11.73 4.21
CA VAL A 225 -11.95 11.34 3.60
C VAL A 225 -11.64 10.78 2.22
N HIS A 226 -12.05 9.53 1.98
CA HIS A 226 -12.01 8.90 0.67
C HIS A 226 -13.31 9.20 -0.05
N HIS A 227 -13.21 9.85 -1.20
CA HIS A 227 -14.34 10.16 -2.07
C HIS A 227 -14.31 9.21 -3.26
N ILE A 228 -15.35 8.40 -3.42
CA ILE A 228 -15.47 7.39 -4.46
C ILE A 228 -16.72 7.65 -5.29
N ARG A 229 -16.57 7.63 -6.60
CA ARG A 229 -17.68 7.71 -7.57
C ARG A 229 -17.62 6.51 -8.49
N TRP A 230 -18.76 5.88 -8.64
CA TRP A 230 -18.91 4.71 -9.49
C TRP A 230 -19.37 5.10 -10.90
N PRO A 231 -18.76 4.55 -11.96
CA PRO A 231 -19.24 4.80 -13.30
C PRO A 231 -20.62 4.18 -13.50
N TRP A 232 -21.47 4.83 -14.25
CA TRP A 232 -22.72 4.25 -14.68
C TRP A 232 -22.48 3.16 -15.72
N ILE A 233 -23.17 2.06 -15.54
CA ILE A 233 -23.17 0.89 -16.44
C ILE A 233 -24.58 0.67 -16.98
N PRO A 234 -24.77 -0.14 -18.07
CA PRO A 234 -26.09 -0.35 -18.66
C PRO A 234 -27.16 -0.88 -17.70
N ASN A 235 -26.78 -1.65 -16.68
CA ASN A 235 -27.71 -2.17 -15.68
C ASN A 235 -27.85 -1.20 -14.51
N MET A 236 -28.89 -0.37 -14.53
CA MET A 236 -29.17 0.61 -13.48
C MET A 236 -29.36 0.01 -12.08
N ASN A 237 -29.80 -1.26 -11.97
CA ASN A 237 -29.97 -1.92 -10.67
C ASN A 237 -28.63 -2.21 -9.95
N LYS A 238 -27.50 -2.02 -10.64
CA LYS A 238 -26.14 -2.17 -10.13
C LYS A 238 -25.44 -0.83 -9.91
N TRP A 239 -26.12 0.29 -10.13
CA TRP A 239 -25.54 1.58 -9.84
C TRP A 239 -25.33 1.78 -8.34
N ARG A 240 -24.27 2.49 -8.00
CA ARG A 240 -23.91 2.80 -6.61
C ARG A 240 -23.94 4.29 -6.41
N ALA A 241 -24.30 4.71 -5.20
CA ALA A 241 -24.16 6.09 -4.75
C ALA A 241 -22.68 6.44 -4.58
N ASP A 242 -22.37 7.73 -4.64
CA ASP A 242 -21.04 8.23 -4.27
C ASP A 242 -20.77 7.92 -2.78
N GLU A 243 -19.53 7.60 -2.47
CA GLU A 243 -19.07 7.35 -1.10
C GLU A 243 -18.16 8.50 -0.64
N HIS A 244 -18.27 8.86 0.62
CA HIS A 244 -17.45 9.88 1.29
C HIS A 244 -17.09 9.39 2.68
N GLU A 245 -16.14 8.44 2.75
CA GLU A 245 -15.83 7.71 3.97
C GLU A 245 -14.67 8.35 4.72
N GLU A 246 -14.95 8.76 5.96
CA GLU A 246 -13.92 9.26 6.87
C GLU A 246 -13.15 8.11 7.51
N CYS A 247 -11.83 8.19 7.39
CA CYS A 247 -10.90 7.19 7.88
C CYS A 247 -9.78 7.86 8.67
N ALA A 248 -9.78 7.66 10.00
CA ALA A 248 -8.66 8.05 10.85
C ALA A 248 -7.52 7.04 10.76
N SER A 249 -6.35 7.39 11.25
CA SER A 249 -5.22 6.46 11.39
C SER A 249 -5.43 5.50 12.58
N VAL A 250 -5.13 4.21 12.50
CA VAL A 250 -4.63 3.49 11.34
C VAL A 250 -5.79 2.82 10.63
N SER A 251 -5.85 2.98 9.33
CA SER A 251 -6.92 2.39 8.51
C SER A 251 -6.44 2.11 7.10
N VAL A 252 -7.18 1.28 6.40
CA VAL A 252 -6.94 0.87 5.01
C VAL A 252 -8.22 1.10 4.21
N ALA A 253 -8.11 1.78 3.07
CA ALA A 253 -9.13 1.82 2.04
C ALA A 253 -8.64 1.06 0.81
N VAL A 254 -9.32 -0.02 0.44
CA VAL A 254 -9.08 -0.78 -0.79
C VAL A 254 -10.01 -0.25 -1.86
N ILE A 255 -9.45 0.41 -2.85
CA ILE A 255 -10.19 1.10 -3.90
C ILE A 255 -10.05 0.33 -5.20
N PRO A 256 -11.11 -0.40 -5.62
CA PRO A 256 -11.05 -1.22 -6.82
C PRO A 256 -11.26 -0.39 -8.09
N PRO A 257 -10.72 -0.84 -9.23
CA PRO A 257 -11.06 -0.24 -10.52
C PRO A 257 -12.52 -0.57 -10.90
N PRO A 258 -13.19 0.23 -11.72
CA PRO A 258 -12.76 1.48 -12.33
C PRO A 258 -13.33 2.71 -11.59
N SER A 259 -13.46 2.65 -10.27
CA SER A 259 -14.02 3.76 -9.50
C SER A 259 -13.19 5.03 -9.67
N ILE A 260 -13.88 6.16 -9.83
CA ILE A 260 -13.26 7.48 -9.80
C ILE A 260 -13.08 7.85 -8.34
N HIS A 261 -11.86 8.15 -7.93
CA HIS A 261 -11.58 8.42 -6.53
C HIS A 261 -10.59 9.55 -6.33
N THR A 262 -10.66 10.15 -5.15
CA THR A 262 -9.69 11.09 -4.63
C THR A 262 -9.75 11.08 -3.11
N THR A 263 -8.63 11.38 -2.46
CA THR A 263 -8.53 11.40 -1.00
C THR A 263 -8.16 12.79 -0.51
N GLY A 264 -8.92 13.30 0.44
CA GLY A 264 -8.65 14.56 1.11
C GLY A 264 -8.19 14.34 2.54
N ALA A 265 -7.03 14.88 2.93
CA ALA A 265 -6.71 15.02 4.34
C ALA A 265 -7.66 16.04 4.98
N VAL A 266 -8.22 15.71 6.15
CA VAL A 266 -9.10 16.60 6.93
C VAL A 266 -8.57 16.82 8.35
N GLY A 267 -7.58 16.05 8.78
CA GLY A 267 -6.90 16.21 10.06
C GLY A 267 -6.19 17.55 10.16
N LYS A 268 -6.29 18.21 11.33
CA LYS A 268 -5.66 19.52 11.57
C LYS A 268 -4.15 19.47 11.76
N GLY A 269 -3.62 18.31 12.16
CA GLY A 269 -2.18 18.04 12.34
C GLY A 269 -1.53 17.46 11.11
N ALA A 270 -0.53 16.63 11.35
CA ALA A 270 0.15 15.85 10.33
C ALA A 270 -0.79 14.78 9.76
N ASN A 271 -0.82 14.64 8.44
CA ASN A 271 -1.56 13.60 7.74
C ASN A 271 -0.60 12.86 6.82
N GLN A 272 -0.41 11.56 7.06
CA GLN A 272 0.49 10.70 6.30
C GLN A 272 -0.28 9.54 5.68
N LEU A 273 -0.36 9.55 4.37
CA LEU A 273 -0.94 8.49 3.57
C LEU A 273 0.15 7.72 2.82
N VAL A 274 -0.08 6.44 2.62
CA VAL A 274 0.77 5.56 1.81
C VAL A 274 -0.12 4.85 0.79
N ASP A 275 0.17 5.04 -0.50
CA ASP A 275 -0.50 4.28 -1.55
C ASP A 275 0.30 3.03 -1.90
N LEU A 276 -0.39 1.90 -1.94
CA LEU A 276 0.16 0.58 -2.19
C LEU A 276 -0.45 -0.02 -3.45
N PHE A 277 0.39 -0.63 -4.28
CA PHE A 277 -0.02 -1.28 -5.52
C PHE A 277 0.64 -2.67 -5.65
N CYS A 278 -0.11 -3.66 -6.03
CA CYS A 278 0.36 -5.03 -6.21
C CYS A 278 -0.32 -5.67 -7.45
N PRO A 279 0.43 -5.90 -8.54
CA PRO A 279 1.86 -5.64 -8.76
C PRO A 279 2.22 -4.14 -8.83
N PRO A 280 3.52 -3.79 -9.04
CA PRO A 280 3.93 -2.40 -9.22
C PRO A 280 3.25 -1.74 -10.42
N ARG A 281 3.08 -0.42 -10.37
CA ARG A 281 2.53 0.38 -11.48
C ARG A 281 3.58 0.64 -12.55
N LEU A 282 3.25 0.29 -13.79
CA LEU A 282 4.13 0.48 -14.94
C LEU A 282 4.26 1.97 -15.28
N ASP A 283 3.16 2.72 -15.30
CA ASP A 283 3.12 4.14 -15.63
C ASP A 283 3.99 5.00 -14.69
N PHE A 284 3.97 4.71 -13.38
CA PHE A 284 4.88 5.35 -12.40
C PHE A 284 6.33 4.91 -12.62
N SER A 285 6.53 3.65 -12.93
CA SER A 285 7.86 3.07 -13.13
C SER A 285 8.57 3.60 -14.38
N GLN A 286 7.81 3.99 -15.41
CA GLN A 286 8.31 4.60 -16.63
C GLN A 286 8.68 6.08 -16.47
N LYS A 287 8.24 6.74 -15.39
CA LYS A 287 8.61 8.12 -15.12
C LYS A 287 10.01 8.17 -14.51
N GLN A 288 10.93 8.76 -15.24
CA GLN A 288 12.31 8.93 -14.78
C GLN A 288 12.36 9.69 -13.44
N GLY A 289 13.07 9.12 -12.48
CA GLY A 289 13.29 9.71 -11.16
C GLY A 289 12.13 9.59 -10.17
N TRP A 290 11.00 8.95 -10.55
CA TRP A 290 9.89 8.73 -9.63
C TRP A 290 10.16 7.57 -8.68
N VAL A 291 10.61 6.44 -9.19
CA VAL A 291 10.95 5.26 -8.39
C VAL A 291 12.39 5.37 -7.93
N LEU A 292 12.58 5.49 -6.62
CA LEU A 292 13.86 5.82 -5.98
C LEU A 292 14.89 4.69 -6.03
N ASN A 293 14.45 3.46 -6.30
CA ASN A 293 15.28 2.27 -6.45
C ASN A 293 15.07 1.58 -7.81
N SER A 294 14.78 2.37 -8.85
CA SER A 294 14.46 1.86 -10.20
C SER A 294 15.61 1.09 -10.85
N ASP A 295 16.84 1.40 -10.50
CA ASP A 295 18.07 0.75 -10.97
C ASP A 295 18.27 -0.66 -10.40
N GLU A 296 17.65 -0.96 -9.27
CA GLU A 296 17.74 -2.27 -8.62
C GLU A 296 16.65 -3.26 -9.09
N TYR A 297 15.55 -2.75 -9.63
CA TYR A 297 14.40 -3.56 -10.02
C TYR A 297 14.00 -3.28 -11.47
N PRO A 298 14.13 -4.24 -12.39
CA PRO A 298 13.74 -4.06 -13.77
C PRO A 298 12.21 -4.01 -13.94
N MET A 299 11.78 -3.38 -15.01
CA MET A 299 10.39 -3.44 -15.49
C MET A 299 10.18 -4.70 -16.32
N PRO A 300 8.93 -5.17 -16.50
CA PRO A 300 8.57 -6.24 -17.42
C PRO A 300 8.94 -5.92 -18.88
#